data_1b3342ef32da091cddc1b8902cd98052
#
_entry.id   1b3342ef32da091cddc1b8902cd98052
#
_cell.length_a   1.000
_cell.length_b   1.000
_cell.length_c   1.000
_cell.angle_alpha   90.00
_cell.angle_beta   90.00
_cell.angle_gamma   90.00
#
_symmetry.space_group_name_H-M   'P 1'
#
loop_
_entity.id
_entity.type
_entity.pdbx_description
1 polymer ?
#
loop_
_entity_poly.entity_id
_entity_poly.type
_entity_poly.pdbx_seq_one_letter_code
_entity_poly.pdbx_strand_id
1 'polypeptide(L)'
;MTHPVPIPSAGGDTTLAVRSQRAVWHPCTRLRPDAAANEPPLAIASGDGPWLIDTDGKRYFDAISSWWVNLFGHANPSINAALVQQLQTLEHVMLAGCTHAPAVELAERLSALTQGALGNAFYASDGASAVEIALKMSFHFWRNTGLTAKREFVCLRHGYHGETVGALAVTDVEIFRDAYDPLTRRAHVVMSPDARQAREDESAADVARRALGELEALLRERAGQIAALIVEPLVQGAAGMAMYDPSYLEGARALCDRYRVHLIADEIAVGCGRTGTFFAWEQARGGAAVPAHAWPDFLCLSKGITGGYLPLSIVLSRPEIQHAFVADDVARSFLHSHSYTGNPLACRAALATLDLFESDHVLARNVERARWLGDAMAGIAADPRVTHVRQRGMIWAADIDAAAAGADFAARFHLAARERGVLVRPIGHTLYVMPPYVFDAALANWLGEQLRDTLHAVLAHPQAHPQQEARHAA
;
A
#
# COMPACT_ATOMS: atom_id res chain seq x y z
N MET A 1 32.34 -11.12 -33.95
CA MET A 1 33.04 -11.22 -32.66
C MET A 1 33.01 -9.86 -32.02
N THR A 2 32.07 -9.64 -31.16
CA THR A 2 31.96 -8.38 -30.39
C THR A 2 32.84 -8.50 -29.16
N HIS A 3 33.89 -7.70 -29.09
CA HIS A 3 34.74 -7.60 -27.90
C HIS A 3 33.90 -7.19 -26.71
N PRO A 4 34.02 -7.85 -25.55
CA PRO A 4 33.38 -7.37 -24.34
C PRO A 4 33.97 -6.01 -23.96
N VAL A 5 33.08 -5.04 -23.71
CA VAL A 5 33.47 -3.73 -23.17
C VAL A 5 34.20 -3.99 -21.84
N PRO A 6 35.46 -3.48 -21.67
CA PRO A 6 36.17 -3.69 -20.42
C PRO A 6 35.41 -3.03 -19.28
N ILE A 7 35.06 -3.80 -18.26
CA ILE A 7 34.62 -3.25 -16.99
C ILE A 7 35.84 -2.53 -16.38
N PRO A 8 35.75 -1.22 -16.10
CA PRO A 8 36.87 -0.49 -15.52
C PRO A 8 37.26 -1.16 -14.19
N SER A 9 38.52 -1.58 -14.07
CA SER A 9 39.08 -2.05 -12.79
C SER A 9 39.01 -0.91 -11.79
N ALA A 10 38.22 -1.08 -10.75
CA ALA A 10 38.04 -0.11 -9.66
C ALA A 10 39.27 -0.09 -8.78
N GLY A 11 40.23 0.72 -9.14
CA GLY A 11 41.26 1.21 -8.22
C GLY A 11 40.70 2.44 -7.51
N GLY A 12 40.21 2.28 -6.31
CA GLY A 12 39.65 3.31 -5.45
C GLY A 12 38.49 2.74 -4.61
N ASP A 13 38.49 3.07 -3.35
CA ASP A 13 37.56 2.59 -2.32
C ASP A 13 36.09 2.90 -2.72
N THR A 14 35.46 2.01 -3.51
CA THR A 14 34.09 2.18 -3.98
C THR A 14 33.18 1.31 -3.13
N THR A 15 32.60 1.89 -2.09
CA THR A 15 31.59 1.24 -1.25
C THR A 15 30.41 0.73 -2.08
N LEU A 16 29.69 -0.27 -1.56
CA LEU A 16 28.50 -0.81 -2.21
C LEU A 16 27.50 0.30 -2.56
N ALA A 17 27.32 1.30 -1.68
CA ALA A 17 26.46 2.45 -1.90
C ALA A 17 26.87 3.27 -3.13
N VAL A 18 28.15 3.59 -3.29
CA VAL A 18 28.68 4.32 -4.45
C VAL A 18 28.55 3.52 -5.73
N ARG A 19 28.83 2.20 -5.69
CA ARG A 19 28.63 1.31 -6.85
C ARG A 19 27.15 1.26 -7.25
N SER A 20 26.24 1.21 -6.27
CA SER A 20 24.80 1.19 -6.49
C SER A 20 24.31 2.47 -7.16
N GLN A 21 24.76 3.66 -6.73
CA GLN A 21 24.42 4.93 -7.37
C GLN A 21 24.80 4.98 -8.86
N ARG A 22 25.87 4.29 -9.25
CA ARG A 22 26.34 4.25 -10.65
C ARG A 22 25.58 3.23 -11.51
N ALA A 23 25.19 2.11 -10.93
CA ALA A 23 24.66 0.95 -11.65
C ALA A 23 23.14 0.81 -11.59
N VAL A 24 22.48 1.36 -10.57
CA VAL A 24 21.07 1.18 -10.28
C VAL A 24 20.34 2.50 -10.34
N TRP A 25 19.29 2.58 -11.16
CA TRP A 25 18.36 3.69 -11.11
C TRP A 25 17.35 3.44 -9.97
N HIS A 26 17.59 4.09 -8.84
CA HIS A 26 16.77 3.91 -7.64
C HIS A 26 15.38 4.51 -7.83
N PRO A 27 14.29 3.75 -7.46
CA PRO A 27 12.93 4.24 -7.56
C PRO A 27 12.67 5.38 -6.57
N CYS A 28 11.75 6.29 -6.93
CA CYS A 28 11.32 7.42 -6.10
C CYS A 28 12.50 8.25 -5.54
N THR A 29 13.58 8.37 -6.31
CA THR A 29 14.81 9.06 -5.90
C THR A 29 15.07 10.25 -6.81
N ARG A 30 15.22 11.43 -6.20
CA ARG A 30 15.61 12.63 -6.93
C ARG A 30 17.09 12.56 -7.28
N LEU A 31 17.43 12.59 -8.56
CA LEU A 31 18.80 12.73 -9.04
C LEU A 31 19.13 14.22 -9.16
N ARG A 32 20.16 14.68 -8.45
CA ARG A 32 20.64 16.06 -8.51
C ARG A 32 21.77 16.16 -9.53
N PRO A 33 21.94 17.30 -10.25
CA PRO A 33 23.02 17.48 -11.21
C PRO A 33 24.42 17.35 -10.58
N ASP A 34 24.58 17.84 -9.35
CA ASP A 34 25.78 17.58 -8.54
C ASP A 34 25.68 16.19 -7.93
N ALA A 35 26.52 15.28 -8.37
CA ALA A 35 26.56 13.91 -7.87
C ALA A 35 26.90 13.83 -6.37
N ALA A 36 27.68 14.78 -5.85
CA ALA A 36 28.03 14.85 -4.43
C ALA A 36 26.83 15.27 -3.54
N ALA A 37 25.83 15.93 -4.13
CA ALA A 37 24.59 16.31 -3.46
C ALA A 37 23.56 15.17 -3.41
N ASN A 38 23.81 14.03 -4.08
CA ASN A 38 22.96 12.86 -4.02
C ASN A 38 23.32 12.03 -2.77
N GLU A 39 22.33 11.83 -1.91
CA GLU A 39 22.54 10.97 -0.75
C GLU A 39 22.80 9.53 -1.18
N PRO A 40 23.87 8.89 -0.68
CA PRO A 40 24.11 7.48 -0.96
C PRO A 40 23.04 6.60 -0.33
N PRO A 41 22.58 5.56 -1.06
CA PRO A 41 21.62 4.61 -0.51
C PRO A 41 22.22 3.86 0.68
N LEU A 42 21.37 3.48 1.63
CA LEU A 42 21.76 2.63 2.73
C LEU A 42 22.10 1.23 2.19
N ALA A 43 23.35 0.79 2.37
CA ALA A 43 23.82 -0.50 1.89
C ALA A 43 23.49 -1.60 2.90
N ILE A 44 22.37 -2.29 2.70
CA ILE A 44 21.89 -3.35 3.60
C ILE A 44 22.58 -4.68 3.26
N ALA A 45 23.13 -5.33 4.28
CA ALA A 45 23.77 -6.64 4.19
C ALA A 45 22.85 -7.79 4.62
N SER A 46 22.00 -7.56 5.63
CA SER A 46 21.11 -8.58 6.19
C SER A 46 19.93 -7.96 6.92
N GLY A 47 19.00 -8.83 7.36
CA GLY A 47 17.89 -8.45 8.22
C GLY A 47 17.64 -9.52 9.28
N ASP A 48 17.14 -9.10 10.45
CA ASP A 48 16.81 -9.97 11.58
C ASP A 48 15.62 -9.40 12.35
N GLY A 49 14.49 -10.07 12.33
CA GLY A 49 13.26 -9.56 12.93
C GLY A 49 12.91 -8.16 12.41
N PRO A 50 12.65 -7.16 13.27
CA PRO A 50 12.29 -5.81 12.81
C PRO A 50 13.50 -4.97 12.36
N TRP A 51 14.70 -5.54 12.28
CA TRP A 51 15.95 -4.85 12.03
C TRP A 51 16.53 -5.12 10.65
N LEU A 52 16.96 -4.06 9.98
CA LEU A 52 17.89 -4.09 8.86
C LEU A 52 19.30 -3.83 9.36
N ILE A 53 20.28 -4.50 8.79
CA ILE A 53 21.69 -4.41 9.19
C ILE A 53 22.49 -4.03 7.95
N ASP A 54 23.23 -2.91 8.02
CA ASP A 54 24.04 -2.44 6.89
C ASP A 54 25.39 -3.18 6.81
N THR A 55 26.15 -2.83 5.78
CA THR A 55 27.48 -3.43 5.53
C THR A 55 28.52 -3.13 6.62
N ASP A 56 28.28 -2.13 7.45
CA ASP A 56 29.15 -1.75 8.56
C ASP A 56 28.66 -2.34 9.90
N GLY A 57 27.59 -3.13 9.87
CA GLY A 57 26.99 -3.79 11.03
C GLY A 57 26.05 -2.91 11.85
N LYS A 58 25.77 -1.68 11.43
CA LYS A 58 24.80 -0.81 12.11
C LYS A 58 23.38 -1.31 11.86
N ARG A 59 22.57 -1.29 12.92
CA ARG A 59 21.16 -1.76 12.87
C ARG A 59 20.21 -0.59 12.72
N TYR A 60 19.14 -0.82 11.94
CA TYR A 60 18.07 0.13 11.72
C TYR A 60 16.72 -0.56 11.92
N PHE A 61 15.93 -0.06 12.86
CA PHE A 61 14.55 -0.53 13.03
C PHE A 61 13.72 -0.13 11.81
N ASP A 62 13.12 -1.10 11.14
CA ASP A 62 12.31 -0.88 9.94
C ASP A 62 10.90 -0.40 10.31
N ALA A 63 10.78 0.89 10.65
CA ALA A 63 9.54 1.48 11.14
C ALA A 63 8.42 1.58 10.08
N ILE A 64 8.72 1.27 8.82
CA ILE A 64 7.78 1.30 7.69
C ILE A 64 7.70 -0.03 6.94
N SER A 65 8.20 -1.12 7.54
CA SER A 65 8.12 -2.48 6.98
C SER A 65 8.62 -2.57 5.53
N SER A 66 9.77 -1.94 5.21
CA SER A 66 10.35 -1.91 3.86
C SER A 66 9.30 -1.56 2.78
N TRP A 67 8.62 -0.44 2.99
CA TRP A 67 7.51 0.03 2.15
C TRP A 67 6.22 -0.78 2.30
N TRP A 68 5.87 -1.07 3.57
CA TRP A 68 4.59 -1.67 4.01
C TRP A 68 4.45 -3.15 3.70
N VAL A 69 5.52 -3.82 3.23
CA VAL A 69 5.44 -5.23 2.80
C VAL A 69 5.74 -6.22 3.90
N ASN A 70 6.72 -5.93 4.78
CA ASN A 70 7.18 -6.86 5.81
C ASN A 70 6.21 -6.91 6.98
N LEU A 71 5.66 -8.11 7.27
CA LEU A 71 4.74 -8.31 8.39
C LEU A 71 5.40 -8.99 9.58
N PHE A 72 6.25 -9.99 9.34
CA PHE A 72 6.75 -10.90 10.35
C PHE A 72 8.24 -10.79 10.59
N GLY A 73 8.80 -9.63 10.25
CA GLY A 73 10.24 -9.37 10.35
C GLY A 73 11.04 -9.97 9.19
N HIS A 74 12.25 -9.49 9.09
CA HIS A 74 13.22 -9.97 8.10
C HIS A 74 13.74 -11.35 8.51
N ALA A 75 14.08 -12.16 7.52
CA ALA A 75 14.62 -13.52 7.67
C ALA A 75 13.76 -14.44 8.57
N ASN A 76 12.42 -14.32 8.50
CA ASN A 76 11.51 -15.14 9.30
C ASN A 76 11.73 -16.64 9.05
N PRO A 77 12.02 -17.45 10.08
CA PRO A 77 12.41 -18.84 9.90
C PRO A 77 11.32 -19.72 9.29
N SER A 78 10.04 -19.45 9.60
CA SER A 78 8.92 -20.24 9.08
C SER A 78 8.70 -20.00 7.60
N ILE A 79 8.75 -18.75 7.15
CA ILE A 79 8.65 -18.42 5.71
C ILE A 79 9.86 -18.94 4.95
N ASN A 80 11.09 -18.76 5.50
CA ASN A 80 12.31 -19.30 4.91
C ASN A 80 12.22 -20.81 4.70
N ALA A 81 11.79 -21.57 5.72
CA ALA A 81 11.67 -23.02 5.63
C ALA A 81 10.63 -23.44 4.56
N ALA A 82 9.49 -22.75 4.50
CA ALA A 82 8.46 -23.01 3.50
C ALA A 82 8.96 -22.78 2.06
N LEU A 83 9.73 -21.72 1.84
CA LEU A 83 10.33 -21.44 0.53
C LEU A 83 11.39 -22.44 0.15
N VAL A 84 12.28 -22.82 1.08
CA VAL A 84 13.32 -23.87 0.85
C VAL A 84 12.66 -25.19 0.46
N GLN A 85 11.57 -25.58 1.13
CA GLN A 85 10.82 -26.78 0.78
C GLN A 85 10.19 -26.67 -0.62
N GLN A 86 9.59 -25.54 -0.96
CA GLN A 86 8.98 -25.34 -2.29
C GLN A 86 10.00 -25.35 -3.42
N LEU A 87 11.20 -24.79 -3.20
CA LEU A 87 12.30 -24.81 -4.16
C LEU A 87 12.74 -26.25 -4.55
N GLN A 88 12.55 -27.22 -3.64
CA GLN A 88 12.90 -28.62 -3.91
C GLN A 88 11.87 -29.34 -4.79
N THR A 89 10.70 -28.74 -5.03
CA THR A 89 9.61 -29.37 -5.78
C THR A 89 9.29 -28.68 -7.09
N LEU A 90 8.99 -27.37 -7.04
CA LEU A 90 8.59 -26.62 -8.23
C LEU A 90 8.82 -25.12 -8.00
N GLU A 91 9.69 -24.51 -8.78
CA GLU A 91 9.99 -23.08 -8.74
C GLU A 91 9.01 -22.25 -9.57
N HIS A 92 8.56 -22.78 -10.71
CA HIS A 92 7.58 -22.14 -11.59
C HIS A 92 6.94 -23.11 -12.57
N VAL A 93 5.68 -22.87 -12.89
CA VAL A 93 4.95 -23.38 -14.06
C VAL A 93 3.89 -22.36 -14.47
N MET A 94 3.62 -22.22 -15.75
CA MET A 94 2.53 -21.35 -16.24
C MET A 94 1.18 -21.89 -15.81
N LEU A 95 0.26 -21.02 -15.35
CA LEU A 95 -1.11 -21.43 -15.02
C LEU A 95 -2.02 -21.55 -16.25
N ALA A 96 -1.61 -21.11 -17.42
CA ALA A 96 -2.37 -21.31 -18.65
C ALA A 96 -2.34 -22.79 -19.08
N GLY A 97 -3.33 -23.56 -18.68
CA GLY A 97 -3.45 -24.99 -18.93
C GLY A 97 -2.73 -25.90 -17.91
N CYS A 98 -2.04 -25.33 -16.91
CA CYS A 98 -1.45 -26.05 -15.79
C CYS A 98 -2.02 -25.53 -14.46
N THR A 99 -1.78 -26.28 -13.39
CA THR A 99 -2.07 -25.85 -12.03
C THR A 99 -1.10 -26.47 -11.04
N HIS A 100 -1.07 -25.98 -9.80
CA HIS A 100 -0.25 -26.53 -8.72
C HIS A 100 -0.90 -26.26 -7.35
N ALA A 101 -0.61 -27.08 -6.37
CA ALA A 101 -1.24 -27.04 -5.06
C ALA A 101 -1.15 -25.65 -4.38
N PRO A 102 0.02 -24.97 -4.29
CA PRO A 102 0.08 -23.67 -3.64
C PRO A 102 -0.88 -22.60 -4.20
N ALA A 103 -1.14 -22.57 -5.51
CA ALA A 103 -2.09 -21.60 -6.07
C ALA A 103 -3.54 -21.94 -5.69
N VAL A 104 -3.90 -23.22 -5.74
CA VAL A 104 -5.26 -23.68 -5.37
C VAL A 104 -5.52 -23.45 -3.90
N GLU A 105 -4.64 -23.91 -3.02
CA GLU A 105 -4.77 -23.78 -1.56
C GLU A 105 -4.85 -22.32 -1.12
N LEU A 106 -4.04 -21.44 -1.72
CA LEU A 106 -4.09 -20.01 -1.42
C LEU A 106 -5.44 -19.40 -1.82
N ALA A 107 -5.96 -19.73 -3.01
CA ALA A 107 -7.26 -19.24 -3.48
C ALA A 107 -8.39 -19.72 -2.55
N GLU A 108 -8.39 -21.00 -2.15
CA GLU A 108 -9.37 -21.59 -1.27
C GLU A 108 -9.34 -20.93 0.12
N ARG A 109 -8.16 -20.74 0.71
CA ARG A 109 -8.01 -20.10 2.03
C ARG A 109 -8.47 -18.64 2.01
N LEU A 110 -8.11 -17.87 0.98
CA LEU A 110 -8.56 -16.47 0.85
C LEU A 110 -10.07 -16.39 0.63
N SER A 111 -10.64 -17.29 -0.15
CA SER A 111 -12.10 -17.39 -0.31
C SER A 111 -12.79 -17.71 1.02
N ALA A 112 -12.24 -18.64 1.80
CA ALA A 112 -12.78 -19.00 3.11
C ALA A 112 -12.80 -17.82 4.10
N LEU A 113 -11.78 -16.95 4.07
CA LEU A 113 -11.74 -15.73 4.89
C LEU A 113 -12.89 -14.76 4.58
N THR A 114 -13.43 -14.80 3.36
CA THR A 114 -14.61 -14.02 2.96
C THR A 114 -15.92 -14.83 3.05
N GLN A 115 -15.90 -16.00 3.69
CA GLN A 115 -17.02 -16.94 3.74
C GLN A 115 -17.56 -17.31 2.34
N GLY A 116 -16.68 -17.37 1.35
CA GLY A 116 -17.01 -17.68 -0.05
C GLY A 116 -17.61 -16.53 -0.85
N ALA A 117 -17.76 -15.34 -0.28
CA ALA A 117 -18.30 -14.17 -0.99
C ALA A 117 -17.41 -13.75 -2.18
N LEU A 118 -16.09 -13.89 -2.04
CA LEU A 118 -15.10 -13.67 -3.10
C LEU A 118 -14.47 -15.01 -3.48
N GLY A 119 -15.16 -15.76 -4.31
CA GLY A 119 -14.85 -17.17 -4.59
C GLY A 119 -13.76 -17.41 -5.64
N ASN A 120 -13.33 -16.38 -6.37
CA ASN A 120 -12.40 -16.50 -7.47
C ASN A 120 -11.16 -15.65 -7.26
N ALA A 121 -9.97 -16.24 -7.44
CA ALA A 121 -8.69 -15.56 -7.34
C ALA A 121 -8.01 -15.47 -8.71
N PHE A 122 -7.55 -14.29 -9.10
CA PHE A 122 -6.70 -14.07 -10.24
C PHE A 122 -5.35 -13.52 -9.76
N TYR A 123 -4.26 -14.20 -10.11
CA TYR A 123 -2.92 -13.87 -9.65
C TYR A 123 -2.18 -12.93 -10.60
N ALA A 124 -1.36 -12.03 -10.03
CA ALA A 124 -0.42 -11.18 -10.75
C ALA A 124 0.84 -10.95 -9.91
N SER A 125 1.73 -10.06 -10.37
CA SER A 125 3.07 -9.92 -9.79
C SER A 125 3.19 -8.80 -8.75
N ASP A 126 2.43 -7.70 -8.90
CA ASP A 126 2.53 -6.50 -8.06
C ASP A 126 1.18 -5.81 -7.92
N GLY A 127 1.08 -4.84 -7.00
CA GLY A 127 -0.18 -4.17 -6.69
C GLY A 127 -0.80 -3.43 -7.87
N ALA A 128 0.00 -2.68 -8.64
CA ALA A 128 -0.51 -1.95 -9.81
C ALA A 128 -1.10 -2.90 -10.85
N SER A 129 -0.47 -4.07 -11.03
CA SER A 129 -0.99 -5.14 -11.90
C SER A 129 -2.34 -5.69 -11.41
N ALA A 130 -2.55 -5.84 -10.11
CA ALA A 130 -3.86 -6.24 -9.58
C ALA A 130 -4.93 -5.18 -9.87
N VAL A 131 -4.59 -3.91 -9.70
CA VAL A 131 -5.50 -2.80 -10.05
C VAL A 131 -5.85 -2.81 -11.54
N GLU A 132 -4.84 -2.92 -12.44
CA GLU A 132 -5.06 -3.05 -13.89
C GLU A 132 -6.02 -4.20 -14.23
N ILE A 133 -5.85 -5.35 -13.57
CA ILE A 133 -6.68 -6.54 -13.77
C ILE A 133 -8.11 -6.28 -13.32
N ALA A 134 -8.32 -5.71 -12.13
CA ALA A 134 -9.64 -5.40 -11.59
C ALA A 134 -10.40 -4.38 -12.49
N LEU A 135 -9.72 -3.32 -12.94
CA LEU A 135 -10.27 -2.35 -13.88
C LEU A 135 -10.68 -3.00 -15.20
N LYS A 136 -9.80 -3.84 -15.78
CA LYS A 136 -10.06 -4.56 -17.02
C LYS A 136 -11.19 -5.58 -16.88
N MET A 137 -11.23 -6.33 -15.76
CA MET A 137 -12.33 -7.28 -15.48
C MET A 137 -13.66 -6.55 -15.37
N SER A 138 -13.71 -5.44 -14.63
CA SER A 138 -14.92 -4.63 -14.48
C SER A 138 -15.41 -4.11 -15.84
N PHE A 139 -14.54 -3.49 -16.63
CA PHE A 139 -14.86 -3.00 -17.96
C PHE A 139 -15.38 -4.13 -18.88
N HIS A 140 -14.69 -5.26 -18.91
CA HIS A 140 -15.03 -6.39 -19.79
C HIS A 140 -16.30 -7.10 -19.34
N PHE A 141 -16.56 -7.19 -18.03
CA PHE A 141 -17.84 -7.67 -17.48
C PHE A 141 -19.01 -6.87 -18.05
N TRP A 142 -18.97 -5.54 -18.00
CA TRP A 142 -20.04 -4.70 -18.52
C TRP A 142 -20.23 -4.85 -20.02
N ARG A 143 -19.14 -5.01 -20.76
CA ARG A 143 -19.20 -5.34 -22.19
C ARG A 143 -19.90 -6.68 -22.43
N ASN A 144 -19.51 -7.73 -21.69
CA ASN A 144 -20.07 -9.07 -21.85
C ASN A 144 -21.54 -9.15 -21.45
N THR A 145 -22.00 -8.30 -20.55
CA THR A 145 -23.40 -8.20 -20.13
C THR A 145 -24.22 -7.21 -20.93
N GLY A 146 -23.67 -6.63 -22.02
CA GLY A 146 -24.38 -5.75 -22.94
C GLY A 146 -24.41 -4.28 -22.54
N LEU A 147 -23.81 -3.90 -21.40
CA LEU A 147 -23.78 -2.51 -20.94
C LEU A 147 -22.49 -1.80 -21.41
N THR A 148 -22.28 -1.77 -22.71
CA THR A 148 -21.06 -1.29 -23.37
C THR A 148 -20.74 0.19 -23.18
N ALA A 149 -21.68 0.98 -22.68
CA ALA A 149 -21.46 2.39 -22.33
C ALA A 149 -20.65 2.56 -21.03
N LYS A 150 -20.62 1.56 -20.14
CA LYS A 150 -19.88 1.59 -18.87
C LYS A 150 -18.38 1.43 -19.10
N ARG A 151 -17.65 2.53 -19.18
CA ARG A 151 -16.20 2.59 -19.53
C ARG A 151 -15.39 3.53 -18.66
N GLU A 152 -16.06 4.27 -17.77
CA GLU A 152 -15.45 5.28 -16.92
C GLU A 152 -15.27 4.72 -15.52
N PHE A 153 -14.31 5.26 -14.80
CA PHE A 153 -14.02 4.88 -13.43
C PHE A 153 -14.15 6.08 -12.51
N VAL A 154 -14.32 5.81 -11.22
CA VAL A 154 -14.34 6.81 -10.15
C VAL A 154 -13.27 6.44 -9.14
N CYS A 155 -12.50 7.41 -8.65
CA CYS A 155 -11.57 7.27 -7.57
C CYS A 155 -11.76 8.39 -6.53
N LEU A 156 -11.19 8.21 -5.35
CA LEU A 156 -11.18 9.24 -4.30
C LEU A 156 -10.07 10.26 -4.57
N ARG A 157 -10.31 11.50 -4.19
CA ARG A 157 -9.26 12.53 -4.13
C ARG A 157 -8.09 12.04 -3.30
N HIS A 158 -6.87 12.24 -3.81
CA HIS A 158 -5.62 11.75 -3.24
C HIS A 158 -5.51 10.22 -3.12
N GLY A 159 -6.38 9.44 -3.79
CA GLY A 159 -6.26 7.99 -3.88
C GLY A 159 -5.00 7.58 -4.66
N TYR A 160 -4.36 6.50 -4.24
CA TYR A 160 -3.18 5.94 -4.89
C TYR A 160 -3.36 4.44 -5.14
N HIS A 161 -3.25 4.04 -6.40
CA HIS A 161 -3.52 2.67 -6.82
C HIS A 161 -2.41 2.05 -7.66
N GLY A 162 -1.25 2.70 -7.73
CA GLY A 162 -0.07 2.27 -8.50
C GLY A 162 0.33 3.23 -9.60
N GLU A 163 1.40 2.88 -10.32
CA GLU A 163 2.08 3.77 -11.26
C GLU A 163 2.14 3.21 -12.70
N THR A 164 1.47 2.08 -12.99
CA THR A 164 1.20 1.68 -14.38
C THR A 164 0.17 2.62 -15.00
N VAL A 165 0.14 2.73 -16.33
CA VAL A 165 -0.70 3.73 -17.02
C VAL A 165 -2.19 3.62 -16.64
N GLY A 166 -2.75 2.40 -16.53
CA GLY A 166 -4.14 2.24 -16.10
C GLY A 166 -4.33 2.50 -14.60
N ALA A 167 -3.38 2.13 -13.74
CA ALA A 167 -3.43 2.47 -12.32
C ALA A 167 -3.28 3.98 -12.07
N LEU A 168 -2.44 4.68 -12.87
CA LEU A 168 -2.35 6.15 -12.86
C LEU A 168 -3.66 6.82 -13.27
N ALA A 169 -4.44 6.20 -14.15
CA ALA A 169 -5.74 6.74 -14.55
C ALA A 169 -6.74 6.86 -13.39
N VAL A 170 -6.59 6.04 -12.35
CA VAL A 170 -7.41 6.05 -11.11
C VAL A 170 -6.65 6.56 -9.88
N THR A 171 -5.39 6.99 -10.02
CA THR A 171 -4.57 7.62 -8.99
C THR A 171 -4.74 9.14 -9.04
N ASP A 172 -4.94 9.78 -7.88
CA ASP A 172 -5.08 11.25 -7.75
C ASP A 172 -3.99 11.86 -6.86
N VAL A 173 -2.75 11.44 -7.07
CA VAL A 173 -1.56 11.99 -6.41
C VAL A 173 -0.68 12.67 -7.47
N GLU A 174 -0.67 14.01 -7.47
CA GLU A 174 -0.07 14.84 -8.53
C GLU A 174 1.37 14.46 -8.88
N ILE A 175 2.22 14.28 -7.88
CA ILE A 175 3.64 13.97 -8.09
C ILE A 175 3.90 12.70 -8.90
N PHE A 176 2.97 11.74 -8.88
CA PHE A 176 3.08 10.50 -9.66
C PHE A 176 2.37 10.60 -11.00
N ARG A 177 1.35 11.43 -11.11
CA ARG A 177 0.41 11.44 -12.23
C ARG A 177 0.71 12.49 -13.29
N ASP A 178 1.03 13.73 -12.89
CA ASP A 178 0.96 14.89 -13.80
C ASP A 178 1.84 14.78 -15.03
N ALA A 179 3.05 14.21 -14.90
CA ALA A 179 3.95 14.01 -16.03
C ALA A 179 3.41 13.01 -17.07
N TYR A 180 2.53 12.11 -16.66
CA TYR A 180 1.98 11.01 -17.49
C TYR A 180 0.52 11.22 -17.90
N ASP A 181 -0.05 12.36 -17.56
CA ASP A 181 -1.44 12.69 -17.86
C ASP A 181 -1.83 12.50 -19.34
N PRO A 182 -0.99 12.86 -20.31
CA PRO A 182 -1.29 12.64 -21.73
C PRO A 182 -1.42 11.15 -22.13
N LEU A 183 -0.93 10.23 -21.30
CA LEU A 183 -1.00 8.79 -21.53
C LEU A 183 -2.22 8.13 -20.88
N THR A 184 -2.92 8.85 -20.00
CA THR A 184 -3.99 8.27 -19.19
C THR A 184 -5.37 8.74 -19.63
N ARG A 185 -6.38 7.86 -19.46
CA ARG A 185 -7.78 8.27 -19.46
C ARG A 185 -8.23 8.48 -18.02
N ARG A 186 -8.24 9.72 -17.56
CA ARG A 186 -8.56 10.06 -16.15
C ARG A 186 -9.93 9.53 -15.71
N ALA A 187 -9.97 8.98 -14.50
CA ALA A 187 -11.18 8.69 -13.76
C ALA A 187 -11.84 9.99 -13.26
N HIS A 188 -13.12 9.89 -12.90
CA HIS A 188 -13.78 10.93 -12.13
C HIS A 188 -13.23 10.92 -10.69
N VAL A 189 -12.83 12.07 -10.20
CA VAL A 189 -12.34 12.23 -8.83
C VAL A 189 -13.46 12.77 -7.97
N VAL A 190 -13.81 12.05 -6.90
CA VAL A 190 -14.78 12.49 -5.89
C VAL A 190 -14.10 12.77 -4.56
N MET A 191 -14.77 13.49 -3.68
CA MET A 191 -14.25 13.85 -2.37
C MET A 191 -13.75 12.63 -1.59
N SER A 192 -12.53 12.76 -1.03
CA SER A 192 -12.03 11.82 -0.02
C SER A 192 -12.81 11.99 1.30
N PRO A 193 -13.19 10.90 1.97
CA PRO A 193 -13.82 10.97 3.30
C PRO A 193 -12.83 11.26 4.44
N ASP A 194 -11.62 11.74 4.14
CA ASP A 194 -10.53 12.02 5.06
C ASP A 194 -11.00 12.86 6.26
N ALA A 195 -10.91 12.29 7.46
CA ALA A 195 -11.38 12.93 8.69
C ALA A 195 -10.68 14.26 9.01
N ARG A 196 -9.49 14.53 8.45
CA ARG A 196 -8.79 15.81 8.59
C ARG A 196 -9.51 16.97 7.90
N GLN A 197 -10.45 16.67 7.00
CA GLN A 197 -11.28 17.67 6.31
C GLN A 197 -12.57 18.01 7.06
N ALA A 198 -12.70 17.57 8.32
CA ALA A 198 -13.82 17.95 9.18
C ALA A 198 -13.83 19.46 9.38
N ARG A 199 -15.01 20.06 9.25
CA ARG A 199 -15.28 21.45 9.60
C ARG A 199 -15.46 21.55 11.12
N GLU A 200 -15.56 22.77 11.61
CA GLU A 200 -15.97 23.01 12.99
C GLU A 200 -17.30 22.26 13.26
N ASP A 201 -17.35 21.50 14.33
CA ASP A 201 -18.48 20.64 14.73
C ASP A 201 -18.79 19.42 13.83
N GLU A 202 -18.01 19.12 12.80
CA GLU A 202 -18.15 17.89 12.03
C GLU A 202 -17.38 16.72 12.68
N SER A 203 -18.02 15.56 12.80
CA SER A 203 -17.39 14.30 13.10
C SER A 203 -16.80 13.64 11.83
N ALA A 204 -15.94 12.63 11.98
CA ALA A 204 -15.46 11.82 10.85
C ALA A 204 -16.62 11.18 10.06
N ALA A 205 -17.71 10.79 10.73
CA ALA A 205 -18.92 10.26 10.08
C ALA A 205 -19.66 11.32 9.26
N ASP A 206 -19.63 12.60 9.67
CA ASP A 206 -20.22 13.71 8.91
C ASP A 206 -19.42 13.97 7.62
N VAL A 207 -18.09 13.91 7.71
CA VAL A 207 -17.22 14.00 6.51
C VAL A 207 -17.52 12.83 5.55
N ALA A 208 -17.63 11.60 6.07
CA ALA A 208 -17.99 10.43 5.27
C ALA A 208 -19.35 10.61 4.57
N ARG A 209 -20.35 11.13 5.29
CA ARG A 209 -21.68 11.42 4.71
C ARG A 209 -21.62 12.49 3.61
N ARG A 210 -20.81 13.53 3.78
CA ARG A 210 -20.60 14.59 2.78
C ARG A 210 -19.93 14.04 1.54
N ALA A 211 -18.91 13.19 1.69
CA ALA A 211 -18.24 12.52 0.59
C ALA A 211 -19.16 11.54 -0.16
N LEU A 212 -20.04 10.81 0.56
CA LEU A 212 -21.08 9.98 -0.06
C LEU A 212 -22.08 10.80 -0.86
N GLY A 213 -22.42 12.00 -0.39
CA GLY A 213 -23.31 12.92 -1.13
C GLY A 213 -22.72 13.33 -2.49
N GLU A 214 -21.42 13.62 -2.55
CA GLU A 214 -20.74 13.95 -3.81
C GLU A 214 -20.68 12.72 -4.75
N LEU A 215 -20.35 11.55 -4.20
CA LEU A 215 -20.39 10.29 -4.96
C LEU A 215 -21.78 10.03 -5.53
N GLU A 216 -22.85 10.18 -4.71
CA GLU A 216 -24.23 9.94 -5.18
C GLU A 216 -24.62 10.94 -6.26
N ALA A 217 -24.23 12.19 -6.16
CA ALA A 217 -24.51 13.20 -7.20
C ALA A 217 -23.89 12.82 -8.52
N LEU A 218 -22.62 12.37 -8.55
CA LEU A 218 -21.95 11.88 -9.74
C LEU A 218 -22.64 10.62 -10.30
N LEU A 219 -22.97 9.65 -9.45
CA LEU A 219 -23.60 8.41 -9.89
C LEU A 219 -25.01 8.65 -10.44
N ARG A 220 -25.78 9.58 -9.88
CA ARG A 220 -27.10 9.97 -10.40
C ARG A 220 -27.03 10.48 -11.83
N GLU A 221 -25.99 11.21 -12.17
CA GLU A 221 -25.80 11.79 -13.49
C GLU A 221 -25.21 10.78 -14.48
N ARG A 222 -24.21 9.98 -14.06
CA ARG A 222 -23.30 9.27 -14.96
C ARG A 222 -23.23 7.75 -14.77
N ALA A 223 -24.06 7.14 -13.91
CA ALA A 223 -23.98 5.70 -13.63
C ALA A 223 -24.05 4.81 -14.90
N GLY A 224 -24.72 5.28 -15.96
CA GLY A 224 -24.76 4.57 -17.24
C GLY A 224 -23.40 4.47 -17.96
N GLN A 225 -22.42 5.32 -17.62
CA GLN A 225 -21.07 5.32 -18.18
C GLN A 225 -20.02 4.77 -17.20
N ILE A 226 -20.28 4.79 -15.90
CA ILE A 226 -19.34 4.39 -14.86
C ILE A 226 -19.32 2.88 -14.70
N ALA A 227 -18.14 2.27 -14.87
CA ALA A 227 -17.90 0.84 -14.69
C ALA A 227 -17.66 0.48 -13.23
N ALA A 228 -16.75 1.22 -12.55
CA ALA A 228 -16.42 0.96 -11.15
C ALA A 228 -16.01 2.22 -10.40
N LEU A 229 -16.20 2.15 -9.06
CA LEU A 229 -15.53 2.95 -8.05
C LEU A 229 -14.37 2.13 -7.47
N ILE A 230 -13.20 2.75 -7.30
CA ILE A 230 -12.06 2.14 -6.58
C ILE A 230 -11.75 2.95 -5.32
N VAL A 231 -11.48 2.26 -4.21
CA VAL A 231 -11.17 2.87 -2.91
C VAL A 231 -10.08 2.09 -2.17
N GLU A 232 -9.24 2.79 -1.41
CA GLU A 232 -8.38 2.22 -0.37
C GLU A 232 -9.22 2.15 0.92
N PRO A 233 -9.60 0.98 1.44
CA PRO A 233 -10.47 0.91 2.62
C PRO A 233 -9.83 1.50 3.88
N LEU A 234 -10.53 2.43 4.56
CA LEU A 234 -10.22 3.05 5.84
C LEU A 234 -8.99 3.97 5.86
N VAL A 235 -7.97 3.75 5.05
CA VAL A 235 -6.73 4.53 5.06
C VAL A 235 -6.21 4.71 3.65
N GLN A 236 -6.12 5.96 3.18
CA GLN A 236 -5.42 6.31 1.95
C GLN A 236 -3.93 6.52 2.27
N GLY A 237 -3.09 5.55 1.89
CA GLY A 237 -1.70 5.52 2.31
C GLY A 237 -0.87 6.69 1.80
N ALA A 238 -0.82 6.89 0.48
CA ALA A 238 -0.01 7.94 -0.15
C ALA A 238 -0.53 9.37 0.13
N ALA A 239 -1.77 9.51 0.59
CA ALA A 239 -2.35 10.78 1.08
C ALA A 239 -1.85 11.19 2.48
N GLY A 240 -0.73 10.63 2.93
CA GLY A 240 -0.22 10.82 4.29
C GLY A 240 -1.04 10.04 5.31
N MET A 241 -1.38 8.79 5.03
CA MET A 241 -2.20 7.94 5.91
C MET A 241 -3.52 8.61 6.31
N ALA A 242 -4.25 9.17 5.34
CA ALA A 242 -5.56 9.77 5.54
C ALA A 242 -6.55 8.70 6.03
N MET A 243 -7.09 8.88 7.22
CA MET A 243 -8.02 7.92 7.84
C MET A 243 -9.43 8.44 7.81
N TYR A 244 -10.41 7.53 7.69
CA TYR A 244 -11.80 7.90 7.58
C TYR A 244 -12.75 6.93 8.28
N ASP A 245 -13.98 7.40 8.49
CA ASP A 245 -15.01 6.62 9.17
C ASP A 245 -15.48 5.41 8.33
N PRO A 246 -15.60 4.22 8.91
CA PRO A 246 -16.05 3.01 8.20
C PRO A 246 -17.41 3.13 7.52
N SER A 247 -18.29 4.01 7.99
CA SER A 247 -19.63 4.25 7.39
C SER A 247 -19.54 4.68 5.91
N TYR A 248 -18.41 5.25 5.48
CA TYR A 248 -18.17 5.52 4.07
C TYR A 248 -18.19 4.26 3.21
N LEU A 249 -17.57 3.17 3.68
CA LEU A 249 -17.48 1.91 2.92
C LEU A 249 -18.87 1.27 2.77
N GLU A 250 -19.66 1.24 3.85
CA GLU A 250 -21.04 0.73 3.81
C GLU A 250 -21.91 1.57 2.86
N GLY A 251 -21.82 2.90 2.96
CA GLY A 251 -22.55 3.81 2.09
C GLY A 251 -22.13 3.71 0.62
N ALA A 252 -20.84 3.60 0.34
CA ALA A 252 -20.30 3.42 -1.00
C ALA A 252 -20.78 2.09 -1.63
N ARG A 253 -20.80 0.98 -0.86
CA ARG A 253 -21.38 -0.28 -1.33
C ARG A 253 -22.85 -0.13 -1.68
N ALA A 254 -23.64 0.49 -0.81
CA ALA A 254 -25.07 0.70 -1.05
C ALA A 254 -25.35 1.57 -2.29
N LEU A 255 -24.53 2.61 -2.52
CA LEU A 255 -24.62 3.44 -3.72
C LEU A 255 -24.21 2.66 -4.97
N CYS A 256 -23.13 1.90 -4.94
CA CYS A 256 -22.69 1.07 -6.05
C CYS A 256 -23.76 0.04 -6.45
N ASP A 257 -24.42 -0.60 -5.49
CA ASP A 257 -25.53 -1.52 -5.72
C ASP A 257 -26.71 -0.82 -6.39
N ARG A 258 -27.16 0.30 -5.81
CA ARG A 258 -28.29 1.08 -6.31
C ARG A 258 -28.10 1.52 -7.77
N TYR A 259 -26.90 1.96 -8.12
CA TYR A 259 -26.57 2.51 -9.42
C TYR A 259 -25.94 1.49 -10.38
N ARG A 260 -25.81 0.21 -9.95
CA ARG A 260 -25.21 -0.88 -10.74
C ARG A 260 -23.80 -0.51 -11.22
N VAL A 261 -22.94 -0.10 -10.31
CA VAL A 261 -21.52 0.20 -10.51
C VAL A 261 -20.72 -0.80 -9.67
N HIS A 262 -19.63 -1.33 -10.22
CA HIS A 262 -18.76 -2.19 -9.41
C HIS A 262 -18.00 -1.40 -8.35
N LEU A 263 -17.66 -2.07 -7.25
CA LEU A 263 -16.81 -1.55 -6.20
C LEU A 263 -15.54 -2.40 -6.13
N ILE A 264 -14.39 -1.73 -6.28
CA ILE A 264 -13.05 -2.32 -6.14
C ILE A 264 -12.46 -1.84 -4.82
N ALA A 265 -12.19 -2.76 -3.91
CA ALA A 265 -11.45 -2.48 -2.68
C ALA A 265 -9.95 -2.74 -2.91
N ASP A 266 -9.16 -1.68 -2.84
CA ASP A 266 -7.71 -1.77 -2.90
C ASP A 266 -7.13 -1.99 -1.49
N GLU A 267 -6.93 -3.24 -1.13
CA GLU A 267 -6.37 -3.65 0.17
C GLU A 267 -4.86 -3.90 0.12
N ILE A 268 -4.19 -3.47 -0.94
CA ILE A 268 -2.76 -3.70 -1.16
C ILE A 268 -1.90 -3.21 0.00
N ALA A 269 -2.23 -2.04 0.57
CA ALA A 269 -1.48 -1.46 1.69
C ALA A 269 -2.16 -1.67 3.05
N VAL A 270 -3.48 -1.81 3.07
CA VAL A 270 -4.30 -1.75 4.29
C VAL A 270 -4.81 -3.10 4.77
N GLY A 271 -4.74 -4.12 3.92
CA GLY A 271 -5.07 -5.50 4.24
C GLY A 271 -4.01 -6.20 5.09
N CYS A 272 -4.16 -7.51 5.24
CA CYS A 272 -3.24 -8.37 5.97
C CYS A 272 -2.98 -7.90 7.41
N GLY A 273 -4.03 -7.49 8.12
CA GLY A 273 -3.95 -7.15 9.55
C GLY A 273 -3.53 -5.72 9.88
N ARG A 274 -3.16 -4.89 8.89
CA ARG A 274 -2.64 -3.53 9.12
C ARG A 274 -3.62 -2.63 9.86
N THR A 275 -4.90 -2.73 9.56
CA THR A 275 -5.96 -1.90 10.16
C THR A 275 -6.64 -2.53 11.38
N GLY A 276 -6.26 -3.78 11.75
CA GLY A 276 -6.78 -4.49 12.91
C GLY A 276 -7.59 -5.75 12.57
N THR A 277 -8.11 -5.88 11.36
CA THR A 277 -8.76 -7.07 10.79
C THR A 277 -7.93 -7.62 9.64
N PHE A 278 -8.14 -8.87 9.18
CA PHE A 278 -7.37 -9.41 8.07
C PHE A 278 -7.60 -8.59 6.80
N PHE A 279 -8.86 -8.35 6.43
CA PHE A 279 -9.23 -7.36 5.44
C PHE A 279 -9.71 -6.08 6.13
N ALA A 280 -9.28 -4.92 5.67
CA ALA A 280 -9.78 -3.65 6.17
C ALA A 280 -11.28 -3.49 5.94
N TRP A 281 -11.80 -4.07 4.85
CA TRP A 281 -13.21 -4.10 4.49
C TRP A 281 -14.11 -4.72 5.57
N GLU A 282 -13.60 -5.64 6.37
CA GLU A 282 -14.35 -6.27 7.48
C GLU A 282 -14.88 -5.23 8.49
N GLN A 283 -14.28 -4.05 8.56
CA GLN A 283 -14.70 -2.97 9.44
C GLN A 283 -15.81 -2.07 8.86
N ALA A 284 -16.23 -2.28 7.62
CA ALA A 284 -17.23 -1.44 6.93
C ALA A 284 -18.57 -1.33 7.69
N ARG A 285 -18.86 -2.28 8.58
CA ARG A 285 -20.10 -2.33 9.37
C ARG A 285 -19.85 -2.23 10.88
N GLY A 286 -18.84 -1.47 11.28
CA GLY A 286 -18.55 -1.24 12.69
C GLY A 286 -18.16 -2.50 13.47
N GLY A 287 -17.58 -3.51 12.81
CA GLY A 287 -17.15 -4.77 13.40
C GLY A 287 -18.22 -5.88 13.42
N ALA A 288 -19.42 -5.64 12.90
CA ALA A 288 -20.37 -6.71 12.63
C ALA A 288 -19.91 -7.55 11.43
N ALA A 289 -20.22 -8.86 11.44
CA ALA A 289 -19.89 -9.76 10.34
C ALA A 289 -20.41 -9.21 9.00
N VAL A 290 -19.54 -9.22 7.96
CA VAL A 290 -19.88 -8.74 6.62
C VAL A 290 -20.66 -9.84 5.90
N PRO A 291 -21.94 -9.66 5.60
CA PRO A 291 -22.69 -10.64 4.82
C PRO A 291 -22.20 -10.69 3.38
N ALA A 292 -22.39 -11.81 2.69
CA ALA A 292 -21.85 -12.04 1.35
C ALA A 292 -22.15 -10.91 0.36
N HIS A 293 -23.34 -10.34 0.38
CA HIS A 293 -23.72 -9.25 -0.52
C HIS A 293 -23.05 -7.90 -0.21
N ALA A 294 -22.49 -7.72 0.99
CA ALA A 294 -21.86 -6.47 1.40
C ALA A 294 -20.33 -6.42 1.15
N TRP A 295 -19.74 -7.51 0.65
CA TRP A 295 -18.36 -7.50 0.16
C TRP A 295 -18.24 -6.69 -1.15
N PRO A 296 -17.06 -6.16 -1.50
CA PRO A 296 -16.85 -5.50 -2.79
C PRO A 296 -16.99 -6.50 -3.96
N ASP A 297 -17.08 -6.00 -5.17
CA ASP A 297 -17.11 -6.85 -6.37
C ASP A 297 -15.72 -7.41 -6.68
N PHE A 298 -14.68 -6.61 -6.36
CA PHE A 298 -13.26 -6.97 -6.46
C PHE A 298 -12.51 -6.52 -5.22
N LEU A 299 -11.56 -7.33 -4.78
CA LEU A 299 -10.64 -6.99 -3.69
C LEU A 299 -9.21 -7.29 -4.15
N CYS A 300 -8.34 -6.28 -4.13
CA CYS A 300 -6.95 -6.37 -4.56
C CYS A 300 -6.04 -6.56 -3.35
N LEU A 301 -5.17 -7.57 -3.38
CA LEU A 301 -4.14 -7.84 -2.39
C LEU A 301 -2.75 -7.79 -3.02
N SER A 302 -1.75 -7.36 -2.27
CA SER A 302 -0.32 -7.47 -2.58
C SER A 302 0.50 -7.22 -1.30
N LYS A 303 1.74 -6.74 -1.42
CA LYS A 303 2.61 -6.35 -0.28
C LYS A 303 2.62 -7.40 0.83
N GLY A 304 1.88 -7.15 1.92
CA GLY A 304 1.86 -7.99 3.10
C GLY A 304 1.43 -9.43 2.88
N ILE A 305 0.74 -9.76 1.80
CA ILE A 305 0.23 -11.11 1.57
C ILE A 305 1.32 -12.18 1.51
N THR A 306 2.54 -11.83 1.12
CA THR A 306 3.70 -12.75 1.15
C THR A 306 4.60 -12.54 2.36
N GLY A 307 4.16 -11.80 3.37
CA GLY A 307 5.01 -11.39 4.49
C GLY A 307 6.16 -10.45 4.09
N GLY A 308 6.14 -9.94 2.85
CA GLY A 308 7.20 -9.09 2.29
C GLY A 308 8.35 -9.85 1.61
N TYR A 309 8.17 -11.14 1.32
CA TYR A 309 9.23 -12.00 0.77
C TYR A 309 9.33 -11.98 -0.74
N LEU A 310 8.20 -12.06 -1.43
CA LEU A 310 8.17 -12.20 -2.89
C LEU A 310 7.09 -11.32 -3.51
N PRO A 311 7.30 -10.82 -4.74
CA PRO A 311 6.26 -10.15 -5.50
C PRO A 311 5.10 -11.11 -5.77
N LEU A 312 3.90 -10.72 -5.34
CA LEU A 312 2.63 -11.37 -5.63
C LEU A 312 1.52 -10.36 -5.47
N SER A 313 0.55 -10.43 -6.34
CA SER A 313 -0.75 -9.78 -6.13
C SER A 313 -1.89 -10.69 -6.53
N ILE A 314 -3.06 -10.41 -5.99
CA ILE A 314 -4.25 -11.23 -6.15
C ILE A 314 -5.45 -10.31 -6.30
N VAL A 315 -6.28 -10.59 -7.29
CA VAL A 315 -7.62 -10.02 -7.39
C VAL A 315 -8.60 -11.11 -6.99
N LEU A 316 -9.25 -10.92 -5.85
CA LEU A 316 -10.41 -11.71 -5.46
C LEU A 316 -11.64 -11.09 -6.09
N SER A 317 -12.56 -11.91 -6.59
CA SER A 317 -13.81 -11.43 -7.19
C SER A 317 -15.01 -12.27 -6.80
N ARG A 318 -16.18 -11.66 -6.89
CA ARG A 318 -17.44 -12.39 -6.74
C ARG A 318 -17.64 -13.43 -7.84
N PRO A 319 -18.30 -14.56 -7.58
CA PRO A 319 -18.55 -15.59 -8.58
C PRO A 319 -19.28 -15.07 -9.82
N GLU A 320 -20.18 -14.11 -9.68
CA GLU A 320 -20.94 -13.50 -10.76
C GLU A 320 -20.03 -12.80 -11.79
N ILE A 321 -18.90 -12.29 -11.34
CA ILE A 321 -17.91 -11.67 -12.24
C ILE A 321 -17.37 -12.72 -13.21
N GLN A 322 -16.91 -13.87 -12.71
CA GLN A 322 -16.37 -14.94 -13.56
C GLN A 322 -17.44 -15.49 -14.52
N HIS A 323 -18.68 -15.67 -14.06
CA HIS A 323 -19.77 -16.16 -14.89
C HIS A 323 -20.01 -15.33 -16.16
N ALA A 324 -19.77 -14.03 -16.12
CA ALA A 324 -19.94 -13.17 -17.30
C ALA A 324 -18.92 -13.47 -18.42
N PHE A 325 -17.85 -14.19 -18.12
CA PHE A 325 -16.82 -14.59 -19.07
C PHE A 325 -16.99 -16.01 -19.60
N VAL A 326 -17.95 -16.76 -19.09
CA VAL A 326 -18.26 -18.13 -19.56
C VAL A 326 -19.02 -18.04 -20.88
N ALA A 327 -18.36 -18.40 -21.99
CA ALA A 327 -18.94 -18.40 -23.33
C ALA A 327 -18.07 -19.23 -24.29
N ASP A 328 -18.66 -19.70 -25.38
CA ASP A 328 -17.92 -20.36 -26.47
C ASP A 328 -17.10 -19.36 -27.29
N ASP A 329 -17.52 -18.09 -27.33
CA ASP A 329 -16.79 -17.04 -28.02
C ASP A 329 -15.57 -16.57 -27.23
N VAL A 330 -14.39 -16.81 -27.80
CA VAL A 330 -13.09 -16.42 -27.26
C VAL A 330 -12.99 -14.91 -26.99
N ALA A 331 -13.71 -14.07 -27.75
CA ALA A 331 -13.71 -12.62 -27.54
C ALA A 331 -14.34 -12.19 -26.20
N ARG A 332 -15.09 -13.08 -25.55
CA ARG A 332 -15.67 -12.88 -24.23
C ARG A 332 -14.73 -13.34 -23.10
N SER A 333 -13.67 -14.06 -23.41
CA SER A 333 -12.73 -14.58 -22.43
C SER A 333 -11.82 -13.46 -21.89
N PHE A 334 -11.42 -13.55 -20.63
CA PHE A 334 -10.45 -12.64 -20.04
C PHE A 334 -9.03 -13.08 -20.39
N LEU A 335 -8.55 -12.66 -21.56
CA LEU A 335 -7.22 -12.99 -22.08
C LEU A 335 -6.18 -12.02 -21.53
N HIS A 336 -5.81 -12.17 -20.24
CA HIS A 336 -4.77 -11.42 -19.56
C HIS A 336 -3.89 -12.39 -18.78
N SER A 337 -2.59 -12.22 -18.86
CA SER A 337 -1.63 -13.04 -18.09
C SER A 337 -0.31 -12.30 -17.90
N HIS A 338 0.40 -12.68 -16.86
CA HIS A 338 1.82 -12.42 -16.69
C HIS A 338 2.56 -13.76 -16.72
N SER A 339 3.84 -13.77 -17.15
CA SER A 339 4.61 -15.01 -17.23
C SER A 339 4.70 -15.75 -15.89
N TYR A 340 4.78 -15.00 -14.79
CA TYR A 340 4.86 -15.54 -13.43
C TYR A 340 3.52 -15.55 -12.68
N THR A 341 2.39 -15.49 -13.38
CA THR A 341 1.06 -15.59 -12.76
C THR A 341 0.97 -16.79 -11.83
N GLY A 342 0.66 -16.56 -10.55
CA GLY A 342 0.53 -17.62 -9.56
C GLY A 342 1.83 -18.39 -9.30
N ASN A 343 2.98 -17.73 -9.30
CA ASN A 343 4.27 -18.38 -9.04
C ASN A 343 4.22 -19.25 -7.77
N PRO A 344 4.63 -20.52 -7.82
CA PRO A 344 4.54 -21.46 -6.70
C PRO A 344 5.27 -20.99 -5.44
N LEU A 345 6.45 -20.37 -5.58
CA LEU A 345 7.22 -19.84 -4.45
C LEU A 345 6.47 -18.66 -3.79
N ALA A 346 5.93 -17.75 -4.60
CA ALA A 346 5.19 -16.60 -4.07
C ALA A 346 3.86 -17.04 -3.40
N CYS A 347 3.15 -18.01 -3.98
CA CYS A 347 1.97 -18.61 -3.36
C CYS A 347 2.33 -19.35 -2.06
N ARG A 348 3.47 -20.07 -2.01
CA ARG A 348 3.94 -20.74 -0.78
C ARG A 348 4.32 -19.72 0.31
N ALA A 349 4.97 -18.61 -0.04
CA ALA A 349 5.22 -17.53 0.91
C ALA A 349 3.91 -16.95 1.49
N ALA A 350 2.90 -16.77 0.63
CA ALA A 350 1.59 -16.29 1.06
C ALA A 350 0.89 -17.30 1.97
N LEU A 351 0.95 -18.60 1.67
CA LEU A 351 0.43 -19.65 2.54
C LEU A 351 1.13 -19.67 3.90
N ALA A 352 2.47 -19.57 3.93
CA ALA A 352 3.22 -19.47 5.18
C ALA A 352 2.86 -18.20 5.97
N THR A 353 2.56 -17.11 5.29
CA THR A 353 2.03 -15.88 5.90
C THR A 353 0.68 -16.14 6.57
N LEU A 354 -0.25 -16.82 5.90
CA LEU A 354 -1.54 -17.19 6.48
C LEU A 354 -1.38 -18.18 7.65
N ASP A 355 -0.45 -19.14 7.55
CA ASP A 355 -0.12 -20.07 8.63
C ASP A 355 0.31 -19.30 9.91
N LEU A 356 1.16 -18.28 9.76
CA LEU A 356 1.60 -17.43 10.87
C LEU A 356 0.44 -16.60 11.47
N PHE A 357 -0.49 -16.11 10.64
CA PHE A 357 -1.68 -15.40 11.15
C PHE A 357 -2.49 -16.28 12.10
N GLU A 358 -2.64 -17.56 11.78
CA GLU A 358 -3.40 -18.54 12.58
C GLU A 358 -2.59 -18.98 13.81
N SER A 359 -1.35 -19.50 13.60
CA SER A 359 -0.54 -20.10 14.67
C SER A 359 -0.15 -19.10 15.75
N ASP A 360 0.16 -17.87 15.37
CA ASP A 360 0.61 -16.83 16.28
C ASP A 360 -0.53 -15.93 16.79
N HIS A 361 -1.77 -16.22 16.41
CA HIS A 361 -2.93 -15.39 16.75
C HIS A 361 -2.70 -13.91 16.48
N VAL A 362 -2.15 -13.60 15.30
CA VAL A 362 -1.56 -12.28 14.96
C VAL A 362 -2.55 -11.14 15.16
N LEU A 363 -3.80 -11.29 14.70
CA LEU A 363 -4.80 -10.22 14.82
C LEU A 363 -5.08 -9.88 16.30
N ALA A 364 -5.22 -10.90 17.16
CA ALA A 364 -5.43 -10.67 18.59
C ALA A 364 -4.22 -9.99 19.25
N ARG A 365 -3.01 -10.45 18.94
CA ARG A 365 -1.77 -9.82 19.45
C ARG A 365 -1.55 -8.40 18.92
N ASN A 366 -2.01 -8.11 17.72
CA ASN A 366 -1.88 -6.78 17.14
C ASN A 366 -2.76 -5.74 17.84
N VAL A 367 -3.82 -6.14 18.53
CA VAL A 367 -4.59 -5.22 19.39
C VAL A 367 -3.68 -4.62 20.48
N GLU A 368 -2.89 -5.48 21.13
CA GLU A 368 -1.95 -5.04 22.18
C GLU A 368 -0.76 -4.27 21.59
N ARG A 369 -0.19 -4.74 20.46
CA ARG A 369 0.89 -4.02 19.77
C ARG A 369 0.48 -2.63 19.30
N ALA A 370 -0.75 -2.49 18.79
CA ALA A 370 -1.30 -1.20 18.40
C ALA A 370 -1.43 -0.24 19.59
N ARG A 371 -1.82 -0.76 20.77
CA ARG A 371 -1.83 0.02 22.00
C ARG A 371 -0.41 0.46 22.40
N TRP A 372 0.57 -0.45 22.45
CA TRP A 372 1.96 -0.09 22.73
C TRP A 372 2.51 0.96 21.76
N LEU A 373 2.16 0.84 20.48
CA LEU A 373 2.56 1.80 19.46
C LEU A 373 1.96 3.18 19.74
N GLY A 374 0.65 3.25 20.03
CA GLY A 374 -0.02 4.50 20.38
C GLY A 374 0.54 5.15 21.63
N ASP A 375 0.74 4.37 22.70
CA ASP A 375 1.31 4.82 23.96
C ASP A 375 2.74 5.39 23.76
N ALA A 376 3.58 4.69 22.98
CA ALA A 376 4.94 5.12 22.66
C ALA A 376 5.00 6.44 21.86
N MET A 377 4.00 6.70 21.03
CA MET A 377 3.91 7.94 20.23
C MET A 377 3.28 9.12 20.99
N ALA A 378 2.83 8.94 22.25
CA ALA A 378 2.18 10.00 23.03
C ALA A 378 3.07 11.25 23.22
N GLY A 379 4.38 11.07 23.37
CA GLY A 379 5.32 12.17 23.48
C GLY A 379 5.45 13.02 22.21
N ILE A 380 5.23 12.42 21.03
CA ILE A 380 5.16 13.15 19.75
C ILE A 380 3.81 13.84 19.64
N ALA A 381 2.74 13.14 19.98
CA ALA A 381 1.38 13.67 19.91
C ALA A 381 1.14 14.90 20.82
N ALA A 382 1.91 15.02 21.91
CA ALA A 382 1.84 16.14 22.85
C ALA A 382 2.62 17.40 22.38
N ASP A 383 3.42 17.33 21.33
CA ASP A 383 4.14 18.50 20.79
C ASP A 383 3.14 19.47 20.13
N PRO A 384 3.12 20.78 20.51
CA PRO A 384 2.14 21.72 19.98
C PRO A 384 2.25 21.99 18.47
N ARG A 385 3.35 21.54 17.84
CA ARG A 385 3.56 21.61 16.37
C ARG A 385 3.01 20.39 15.65
N VAL A 386 2.46 19.41 16.38
CA VAL A 386 1.89 18.17 15.85
C VAL A 386 0.37 18.27 15.86
N THR A 387 -0.24 17.96 14.72
CA THR A 387 -1.68 18.00 14.52
C THR A 387 -2.19 16.70 13.90
N HIS A 388 -3.49 16.53 13.86
CA HIS A 388 -4.14 15.40 13.18
C HIS A 388 -3.54 14.02 13.54
N VAL A 389 -3.26 13.81 14.83
CA VAL A 389 -2.81 12.51 15.33
C VAL A 389 -3.91 11.47 15.07
N ARG A 390 -3.52 10.35 14.44
CA ARG A 390 -4.46 9.31 14.04
C ARG A 390 -3.82 7.94 14.07
N GLN A 391 -4.63 6.93 14.39
CA GLN A 391 -4.18 5.54 14.40
C GLN A 391 -5.31 4.62 13.95
N ARG A 392 -4.95 3.63 13.12
CA ARG A 392 -5.82 2.53 12.75
C ARG A 392 -5.01 1.23 12.80
N GLY A 393 -5.27 0.38 13.81
CA GLY A 393 -4.47 -0.82 14.03
C GLY A 393 -2.98 -0.49 14.15
N MET A 394 -2.18 -1.09 13.28
CA MET A 394 -0.72 -0.98 13.24
C MET A 394 -0.20 0.21 12.41
N ILE A 395 -1.07 1.13 12.02
CA ILE A 395 -0.73 2.35 11.29
C ILE A 395 -0.95 3.54 12.23
N TRP A 396 0.11 4.25 12.57
CA TRP A 396 0.05 5.50 13.30
C TRP A 396 0.59 6.63 12.43
N ALA A 397 -0.03 7.80 12.49
CA ALA A 397 0.40 8.98 11.74
C ALA A 397 0.03 10.28 12.47
N ALA A 398 0.80 11.33 12.19
CA ALA A 398 0.52 12.69 12.62
C ALA A 398 1.07 13.70 11.61
N ASP A 399 0.43 14.84 11.49
CA ASP A 399 0.89 15.91 10.61
C ASP A 399 1.71 16.92 11.42
N ILE A 400 2.83 17.36 10.87
CA ILE A 400 3.69 18.38 11.47
C ILE A 400 3.34 19.73 10.84
N ASP A 401 3.19 20.76 11.67
CA ASP A 401 2.92 22.12 11.19
C ASP A 401 3.90 22.52 10.09
N ALA A 402 3.39 22.96 8.96
CA ALA A 402 4.19 23.22 7.76
C ALA A 402 5.20 24.35 7.96
N ALA A 403 4.86 25.37 8.77
CA ALA A 403 5.75 26.49 9.05
C ALA A 403 6.91 26.06 9.96
N ALA A 404 6.65 25.16 10.91
CA ALA A 404 7.67 24.59 11.78
C ALA A 404 8.53 23.54 11.05
N ALA A 405 7.93 22.75 10.17
CA ALA A 405 8.57 21.66 9.45
C ALA A 405 9.53 22.16 8.35
N GLY A 406 9.10 23.12 7.53
CA GLY A 406 9.82 23.56 6.33
C GLY A 406 9.72 22.59 5.16
N ALA A 407 10.13 23.05 3.98
CA ALA A 407 9.93 22.30 2.72
C ALA A 407 10.61 20.92 2.67
N ASP A 408 11.79 20.78 3.28
CA ASP A 408 12.60 19.57 3.21
C ASP A 408 12.43 18.65 4.44
N PHE A 409 11.35 18.83 5.19
CA PHE A 409 11.10 18.08 6.43
C PHE A 409 11.29 16.57 6.28
N ALA A 410 10.67 15.96 5.27
CA ALA A 410 10.72 14.50 5.07
C ALA A 410 12.16 14.00 4.87
N ALA A 411 12.97 14.70 4.09
CA ALA A 411 14.36 14.33 3.84
C ALA A 411 15.21 14.49 5.10
N ARG A 412 15.12 15.62 5.80
CA ARG A 412 15.86 15.89 7.04
C ARG A 412 15.49 14.91 8.14
N PHE A 413 14.20 14.64 8.30
CA PHE A 413 13.71 13.68 9.29
C PHE A 413 14.23 12.27 9.00
N HIS A 414 14.15 11.83 7.75
CA HIS A 414 14.67 10.54 7.32
C HIS A 414 16.16 10.37 7.67
N LEU A 415 16.99 11.37 7.35
CA LEU A 415 18.42 11.34 7.65
C LEU A 415 18.70 11.30 9.14
N ALA A 416 18.09 12.19 9.91
CA ALA A 416 18.28 12.26 11.35
C ALA A 416 17.79 11.00 12.10
N ALA A 417 16.71 10.37 11.60
CA ALA A 417 16.24 9.10 12.13
C ALA A 417 17.22 7.95 11.84
N ARG A 418 17.84 7.91 10.65
CA ARG A 418 18.88 6.92 10.31
C ARG A 418 20.09 7.01 11.23
N GLU A 419 20.51 8.22 11.62
CA GLU A 419 21.59 8.38 12.59
C GLU A 419 21.26 7.70 13.92
N ARG A 420 20.00 7.69 14.31
CA ARG A 420 19.47 7.07 15.53
C ARG A 420 19.05 5.60 15.37
N GLY A 421 19.35 5.00 14.22
CA GLY A 421 19.05 3.59 13.97
C GLY A 421 17.57 3.32 13.65
N VAL A 422 16.85 4.27 13.06
CA VAL A 422 15.47 4.10 12.62
C VAL A 422 15.34 4.36 11.12
N LEU A 423 14.76 3.42 10.40
CA LEU A 423 14.37 3.60 9.00
C LEU A 423 12.90 4.04 8.94
N VAL A 424 12.69 5.31 8.64
CA VAL A 424 11.37 5.93 8.47
C VAL A 424 11.41 6.95 7.33
N ARG A 425 10.31 7.11 6.60
CA ARG A 425 10.20 8.05 5.47
C ARG A 425 8.89 8.81 5.58
N PRO A 426 8.87 10.02 6.14
CA PRO A 426 7.67 10.86 6.15
C PRO A 426 7.15 11.15 4.75
N ILE A 427 5.83 11.34 4.61
CA ILE A 427 5.16 11.74 3.37
C ILE A 427 4.83 13.23 3.47
N GLY A 428 5.57 14.08 2.76
CA GLY A 428 5.47 15.52 2.93
C GLY A 428 5.74 15.93 4.39
N HIS A 429 4.75 16.49 5.06
CA HIS A 429 4.81 16.84 6.48
C HIS A 429 4.17 15.79 7.41
N THR A 430 3.72 14.65 6.88
CA THR A 430 3.15 13.58 7.69
C THR A 430 4.24 12.62 8.16
N LEU A 431 4.48 12.56 9.46
CA LEU A 431 5.23 11.49 10.10
C LEU A 431 4.30 10.30 10.30
N TYR A 432 4.73 9.11 9.88
CA TYR A 432 3.98 7.88 10.10
C TYR A 432 4.90 6.72 10.42
N VAL A 433 4.35 5.72 11.10
CA VAL A 433 4.97 4.42 11.32
C VAL A 433 3.97 3.29 11.01
N MET A 434 4.51 2.23 10.43
CA MET A 434 3.77 1.04 10.01
C MET A 434 4.70 -0.19 10.14
N PRO A 435 5.11 -0.52 11.39
CA PRO A 435 6.16 -1.49 11.65
C PRO A 435 5.71 -2.93 11.37
N PRO A 436 6.66 -3.89 11.26
CA PRO A 436 6.36 -5.32 11.32
C PRO A 436 5.69 -5.68 12.65
N TYR A 437 4.97 -6.82 12.69
CA TYR A 437 4.23 -7.32 13.88
C TYR A 437 5.13 -8.06 14.88
N VAL A 438 6.42 -7.77 14.89
CA VAL A 438 7.45 -8.50 15.68
C VAL A 438 8.20 -7.56 16.63
N PHE A 439 7.47 -6.80 17.43
CA PHE A 439 8.03 -5.97 18.49
C PHE A 439 7.22 -6.11 19.79
N ASP A 440 7.85 -5.78 20.89
CA ASP A 440 7.27 -5.71 22.24
C ASP A 440 7.12 -4.26 22.73
N ALA A 441 6.58 -4.09 23.93
CA ALA A 441 6.38 -2.78 24.54
C ALA A 441 7.70 -2.00 24.74
N ALA A 442 8.78 -2.69 25.07
CA ALA A 442 10.08 -2.04 25.30
C ALA A 442 10.64 -1.46 24.00
N LEU A 443 10.52 -2.23 22.90
CA LEU A 443 10.96 -1.79 21.59
C LEU A 443 10.04 -0.69 21.02
N ALA A 444 8.74 -0.74 21.29
CA ALA A 444 7.81 0.34 20.95
C ALA A 444 8.20 1.65 21.65
N ASN A 445 8.47 1.62 22.95
CA ASN A 445 8.91 2.78 23.72
C ASN A 445 10.22 3.35 23.18
N TRP A 446 11.22 2.49 22.94
CA TRP A 446 12.48 2.90 22.33
C TRP A 446 12.25 3.61 20.98
N LEU A 447 11.41 3.06 20.10
CA LEU A 447 11.07 3.67 18.82
C LEU A 447 10.44 5.05 19.02
N GLY A 448 9.49 5.18 19.94
CA GLY A 448 8.83 6.45 20.27
C GLY A 448 9.85 7.51 20.75
N GLU A 449 10.80 7.13 21.61
CA GLU A 449 11.89 8.01 22.07
C GLU A 449 12.77 8.47 20.91
N GLN A 450 13.23 7.54 20.05
CA GLN A 450 14.09 7.90 18.92
C GLN A 450 13.37 8.85 17.95
N LEU A 451 12.09 8.61 17.65
CA LEU A 451 11.33 9.46 16.74
C LEU A 451 11.02 10.83 17.34
N ARG A 452 10.69 10.91 18.65
CA ARG A 452 10.50 12.18 19.36
C ARG A 452 11.78 13.01 19.36
N ASP A 453 12.90 12.42 19.70
CA ASP A 453 14.19 13.12 19.75
C ASP A 453 14.65 13.54 18.35
N THR A 454 14.32 12.74 17.33
CA THR A 454 14.51 13.12 15.92
C THR A 454 13.66 14.32 15.56
N LEU A 455 12.37 14.33 15.94
CA LEU A 455 11.45 15.44 15.68
C LEU A 455 11.97 16.74 16.30
N HIS A 456 12.35 16.69 17.57
CA HIS A 456 12.88 17.86 18.28
C HIS A 456 14.15 18.39 17.60
N ALA A 457 15.08 17.53 17.21
CA ALA A 457 16.33 17.92 16.56
C ALA A 457 16.06 18.57 15.18
N VAL A 458 15.16 18.00 14.41
CA VAL A 458 14.81 18.51 13.06
C VAL A 458 14.07 19.84 13.15
N LEU A 459 13.15 19.99 14.11
CA LEU A 459 12.37 21.22 14.27
C LEU A 459 13.10 22.36 15.01
N ALA A 460 14.22 22.05 15.70
CA ALA A 460 15.09 23.08 16.29
C ALA A 460 15.86 23.89 15.23
N HIS A 461 16.05 23.32 14.03
CA HIS A 461 16.81 23.95 12.95
C HIS A 461 15.99 23.93 11.64
N PRO A 462 14.85 24.65 11.55
CA PRO A 462 14.09 24.75 10.30
C PRO A 462 14.97 25.47 9.27
N GLN A 463 15.22 24.84 8.12
CA GLN A 463 15.93 25.50 7.02
C GLN A 463 15.00 26.54 6.38
N ALA A 464 15.50 27.75 6.12
CA ALA A 464 14.78 28.79 5.46
C ALA A 464 14.37 28.37 4.03
N HIS A 465 13.17 28.73 3.61
CA HIS A 465 12.66 28.45 2.27
C HIS A 465 13.51 29.23 1.24
N PRO A 466 14.08 28.62 0.20
CA PRO A 466 14.88 29.34 -0.82
C PRO A 466 14.16 30.51 -1.51
N GLN A 467 12.83 30.54 -1.44
CA GLN A 467 12.01 31.63 -2.03
C GLN A 467 11.87 32.87 -1.14
N GLN A 468 12.26 32.84 0.15
CA GLN A 468 12.25 34.03 0.99
C GLN A 468 13.50 34.89 0.82
N GLU A 469 14.64 34.30 0.47
CA GLU A 469 15.85 35.08 0.18
C GLU A 469 15.77 35.90 -1.13
N ALA A 470 15.00 35.43 -2.12
CA ALA A 470 14.79 36.17 -3.37
C ALA A 470 13.84 37.38 -3.24
N ARG A 471 13.08 37.52 -2.16
CA ARG A 471 12.18 38.66 -1.90
C ARG A 471 12.81 39.78 -1.05
N HIS A 472 13.95 39.54 -0.45
CA HIS A 472 14.68 40.56 0.31
C HIS A 472 15.93 41.11 -0.44
N ALA A 473 16.19 40.59 -1.66
CA ALA A 473 17.30 41.06 -2.53
C ALA A 473 16.81 41.79 -3.81
N ALA A 474 15.54 42.23 -3.83
CA ALA A 474 15.02 43.05 -4.95
C ALA A 474 14.54 44.41 -4.43
#